data_d2b5827c8225ed49fb2fdb4e52827dfd
#
_entry.id   d2b5827c8225ed49fb2fdb4e52827dfd
#
_cell.length_a   1.000
_cell.length_b   1.000
_cell.length_c   1.000
_cell.angle_alpha   90.00
_cell.angle_beta   90.00
_cell.angle_gamma   90.00
#
_symmetry.space_group_name_H-M   'P 1'
#
loop_
_entity.id
_entity.type
_entity.pdbx_description
1 polymer ?
#
loop_
_entity_poly.entity_id
_entity_poly.type
_entity_poly.pdbx_seq_one_letter_code
_entity_poly.pdbx_strand_id
1 'polypeptide(L)'
;MKRSILLLLSFLLILSSMILTSCGKKPKDNNDVTTYLKNMESYTTNLTMDVKNDKQTIRYKAKQTYKQGGGYKLELNKSRTFIYKNDNKIYVSDKNNGAKYVQEKDFDGVLKLSFIGEYIGLLYTNEKIEYSTKTINGIEYTVINLFIPGNNKNINKALLYVNNKSMLPEKMLIYDIDNKEKIGITYTNFLANVKINPSEFKIR
;
A
#
# COMPACT_ATOMS: atom_id res chain seq x y z
N MET A 1 -14.74 54.84 -32.30
CA MET A 1 -13.50 54.34 -31.68
C MET A 1 -13.60 54.18 -30.17
N LYS A 2 -14.02 55.11 -29.33
CA LYS A 2 -14.09 54.94 -27.85
C LYS A 2 -15.04 53.82 -27.36
N ARG A 3 -16.21 53.62 -27.98
CA ARG A 3 -17.17 52.55 -27.64
C ARG A 3 -16.67 51.15 -27.95
N SER A 4 -15.93 50.94 -29.04
CA SER A 4 -15.37 49.66 -29.41
C SER A 4 -14.22 49.26 -28.49
N ILE A 5 -13.45 50.19 -27.95
CA ILE A 5 -12.39 49.94 -26.98
C ILE A 5 -12.97 49.54 -25.63
N LEU A 6 -14.10 50.16 -25.21
CA LEU A 6 -14.76 49.80 -23.96
C LEU A 6 -15.35 48.37 -24.01
N LEU A 7 -15.91 47.96 -25.15
CA LEU A 7 -16.44 46.61 -25.34
C LEU A 7 -15.29 45.54 -25.37
N LEU A 8 -14.17 45.87 -25.96
CA LEU A 8 -12.97 45.00 -25.94
C LEU A 8 -12.38 44.83 -24.53
N LEU A 9 -12.33 45.95 -23.74
CA LEU A 9 -11.87 45.85 -22.36
C LEU A 9 -12.82 45.08 -21.45
N SER A 10 -14.14 45.21 -21.63
CA SER A 10 -15.14 44.43 -20.84
C SER A 10 -15.08 42.95 -21.19
N PHE A 11 -14.85 42.59 -22.45
CA PHE A 11 -14.68 41.20 -22.88
C PHE A 11 -13.41 40.55 -22.33
N LEU A 12 -12.29 41.32 -22.27
CA LEU A 12 -11.03 40.87 -21.66
C LEU A 12 -11.15 40.67 -20.16
N LEU A 13 -11.93 41.52 -19.44
CA LEU A 13 -12.19 41.35 -18.01
C LEU A 13 -13.04 40.09 -17.70
N ILE A 14 -14.02 39.78 -18.55
CA ILE A 14 -14.84 38.56 -18.41
C ILE A 14 -14.03 37.30 -18.71
N LEU A 15 -13.12 37.33 -19.68
CA LEU A 15 -12.24 36.23 -19.98
C LEU A 15 -11.23 35.96 -18.86
N SER A 16 -10.73 37.00 -18.18
CA SER A 16 -9.79 36.85 -17.07
C SER A 16 -10.44 36.29 -15.80
N SER A 17 -11.73 36.48 -15.59
CA SER A 17 -12.46 35.93 -14.46
C SER A 17 -12.76 34.43 -14.57
N MET A 18 -12.73 33.87 -15.77
CA MET A 18 -12.92 32.43 -15.99
C MET A 18 -11.67 31.59 -15.70
N ILE A 19 -10.49 32.18 -15.58
CA ILE A 19 -9.24 31.47 -15.32
C ILE A 19 -8.99 31.25 -13.82
N LEU A 20 -9.74 31.90 -12.93
CA LEU A 20 -9.57 31.82 -11.47
C LEU A 20 -10.41 30.71 -10.80
N THR A 21 -11.18 29.95 -11.53
CA THR A 21 -11.73 28.70 -11.02
C THR A 21 -10.67 27.59 -11.10
N SER A 22 -9.53 27.83 -10.48
CA SER A 22 -8.67 26.73 -10.04
C SER A 22 -9.52 25.89 -9.09
N CYS A 23 -10.06 24.83 -9.62
CA CYS A 23 -10.72 23.79 -8.86
C CYS A 23 -9.65 23.19 -7.94
N GLY A 24 -9.39 23.82 -6.81
CA GLY A 24 -8.69 23.23 -5.71
C GLY A 24 -9.49 21.96 -5.36
N LYS A 25 -9.00 20.80 -5.80
CA LYS A 25 -9.58 19.53 -5.34
C LYS A 25 -9.56 19.60 -3.84
N LYS A 26 -10.75 19.61 -3.21
CA LYS A 26 -10.89 19.44 -1.77
C LYS A 26 -10.00 18.27 -1.36
N PRO A 27 -9.30 18.35 -0.19
CA PRO A 27 -8.61 17.18 0.32
C PRO A 27 -9.60 16.02 0.27
N LYS A 28 -9.17 14.92 -0.37
CA LYS A 28 -10.03 13.74 -0.52
C LYS A 28 -10.39 13.25 0.88
N ASP A 29 -11.67 12.98 1.10
CA ASP A 29 -12.17 12.45 2.36
C ASP A 29 -11.49 11.10 2.64
N ASN A 30 -11.30 10.76 3.91
CA ASN A 30 -10.79 9.46 4.35
C ASN A 30 -11.57 8.29 3.72
N ASN A 31 -12.85 8.50 3.42
CA ASN A 31 -13.72 7.59 2.69
C ASN A 31 -13.22 7.29 1.28
N ASP A 32 -12.67 8.27 0.57
CA ASP A 32 -12.19 8.09 -0.82
C ASP A 32 -10.97 7.16 -0.86
N VAL A 33 -10.02 7.34 0.07
CA VAL A 33 -8.83 6.50 0.19
C VAL A 33 -9.22 5.07 0.53
N THR A 34 -10.10 4.89 1.51
CA THR A 34 -10.57 3.58 1.95
C THR A 34 -11.32 2.86 0.82
N THR A 35 -12.20 3.56 0.12
CA THR A 35 -12.95 3.03 -1.01
C THR A 35 -12.01 2.63 -2.16
N TYR A 36 -10.99 3.45 -2.45
CA TYR A 36 -10.00 3.11 -3.47
C TYR A 36 -9.23 1.83 -3.11
N LEU A 37 -8.76 1.71 -1.86
CA LEU A 37 -8.05 0.51 -1.39
C LEU A 37 -8.95 -0.72 -1.45
N LYS A 38 -10.19 -0.61 -1.00
CA LYS A 38 -11.18 -1.71 -1.04
C LYS A 38 -11.47 -2.21 -2.46
N ASN A 39 -11.45 -1.32 -3.44
CA ASN A 39 -11.71 -1.63 -4.86
C ASN A 39 -10.43 -2.01 -5.62
N MET A 40 -9.29 -2.17 -4.95
CA MET A 40 -8.03 -2.57 -5.58
C MET A 40 -8.01 -4.08 -5.86
N GLU A 41 -8.24 -4.46 -7.11
CA GLU A 41 -8.30 -5.86 -7.53
C GLU A 41 -6.91 -6.50 -7.71
N SER A 42 -5.91 -5.69 -8.01
CA SER A 42 -4.54 -6.20 -8.25
C SER A 42 -3.51 -5.10 -8.07
N TYR A 43 -2.27 -5.49 -7.77
CA TYR A 43 -1.15 -4.57 -7.82
C TYR A 43 0.19 -5.29 -8.03
N THR A 44 1.18 -4.53 -8.48
CA THR A 44 2.60 -4.85 -8.36
C THR A 44 3.33 -3.72 -7.67
N THR A 45 4.33 -4.03 -6.86
CA THR A 45 5.16 -3.03 -6.18
C THR A 45 6.53 -3.60 -5.84
N ASN A 46 7.53 -2.74 -5.79
CA ASN A 46 8.77 -3.06 -5.10
C ASN A 46 8.67 -2.57 -3.67
N LEU A 47 9.36 -3.25 -2.76
CA LEU A 47 9.41 -2.81 -1.36
C LEU A 47 10.77 -3.04 -0.72
N THR A 48 11.02 -2.25 0.30
CA THR A 48 12.05 -2.48 1.31
C THR A 48 11.35 -2.69 2.64
N MET A 49 11.71 -3.77 3.34
CA MET A 49 11.14 -4.11 4.65
C MET A 49 12.26 -4.24 5.67
N ASP A 50 12.19 -3.44 6.72
CA ASP A 50 13.08 -3.48 7.87
C ASP A 50 12.38 -4.18 9.02
N VAL A 51 12.92 -5.30 9.46
CA VAL A 51 12.44 -6.05 10.63
C VAL A 51 13.40 -5.81 11.78
N LYS A 52 12.89 -5.25 12.87
CA LYS A 52 13.67 -4.79 14.02
C LYS A 52 13.46 -5.69 15.23
N ASN A 53 14.53 -6.05 15.86
CA ASN A 53 14.53 -6.59 17.21
C ASN A 53 15.51 -5.80 18.08
N ASP A 54 15.67 -6.16 19.36
CA ASP A 54 16.50 -5.41 20.32
C ASP A 54 18.01 -5.44 19.99
N LYS A 55 18.45 -6.34 19.09
CA LYS A 55 19.85 -6.55 18.76
C LYS A 55 20.22 -6.07 17.36
N GLN A 56 19.29 -6.13 16.41
CA GLN A 56 19.58 -5.85 15.00
C GLN A 56 18.34 -5.43 14.21
N THR A 57 18.60 -4.83 13.06
CA THR A 57 17.61 -4.60 12.01
C THR A 57 17.99 -5.43 10.78
N ILE A 58 17.08 -6.30 10.34
CA ILE A 58 17.28 -7.08 9.12
C ILE A 58 16.50 -6.40 7.99
N ARG A 59 17.19 -6.09 6.91
CA ARG A 59 16.61 -5.44 5.73
C ARG A 59 16.38 -6.42 4.60
N TYR A 60 15.17 -6.46 4.10
CA TYR A 60 14.74 -7.23 2.94
C TYR A 60 14.36 -6.29 1.80
N LYS A 61 14.71 -6.69 0.56
CA LYS A 61 14.20 -6.07 -0.67
C LYS A 61 13.34 -7.09 -1.37
N ALA A 62 12.17 -6.69 -1.81
CA ALA A 62 11.24 -7.61 -2.47
C ALA A 62 10.46 -6.93 -3.59
N LYS A 63 9.91 -7.78 -4.47
CA LYS A 63 8.86 -7.41 -5.40
C LYS A 63 7.61 -8.19 -5.05
N GLN A 64 6.49 -7.49 -5.01
CA GLN A 64 5.19 -8.09 -4.78
C GLN A 64 4.31 -8.06 -6.01
N THR A 65 3.50 -9.09 -6.15
CA THR A 65 2.39 -9.18 -7.08
C THR A 65 1.18 -9.72 -6.32
N TYR A 66 0.06 -9.03 -6.43
CA TYR A 66 -1.21 -9.41 -5.82
C TYR A 66 -2.32 -9.41 -6.86
N LYS A 67 -3.22 -10.37 -6.77
CA LYS A 67 -4.47 -10.39 -7.52
C LYS A 67 -5.57 -10.96 -6.64
N GLN A 68 -6.67 -10.24 -6.51
CA GLN A 68 -7.86 -10.68 -5.79
C GLN A 68 -8.35 -12.02 -6.40
N GLY A 69 -8.57 -13.02 -5.53
CA GLY A 69 -8.93 -14.37 -5.95
C GLY A 69 -7.79 -15.19 -6.59
N GLY A 70 -6.65 -14.57 -6.92
CA GLY A 70 -5.47 -15.23 -7.51
C GLY A 70 -4.37 -15.58 -6.52
N GLY A 71 -4.25 -14.79 -5.44
CA GLY A 71 -3.24 -14.96 -4.42
C GLY A 71 -2.17 -13.86 -4.39
N TYR A 72 -1.09 -14.15 -3.66
CA TYR A 72 0.05 -13.25 -3.49
C TYR A 72 1.34 -13.93 -3.93
N LYS A 73 2.24 -13.17 -4.53
CA LYS A 73 3.61 -13.58 -4.85
C LYS A 73 4.58 -12.57 -4.28
N LEU A 74 5.61 -13.06 -3.57
CA LEU A 74 6.72 -12.28 -3.04
C LEU A 74 8.03 -12.82 -3.61
N GLU A 75 8.77 -11.99 -4.33
CA GLU A 75 10.13 -12.29 -4.79
C GLU A 75 11.12 -11.60 -3.86
N LEU A 76 11.71 -12.36 -2.92
CA LEU A 76 12.57 -11.86 -1.86
C LEU A 76 14.04 -11.87 -2.31
N ASN A 77 14.71 -10.73 -2.19
CA ASN A 77 16.14 -10.55 -2.48
C ASN A 77 16.57 -11.15 -3.85
N LYS A 78 15.64 -11.21 -4.84
CA LYS A 78 15.82 -11.78 -6.18
C LYS A 78 16.12 -13.30 -6.21
N SER A 79 16.22 -13.95 -5.07
CA SER A 79 16.60 -15.37 -4.98
C SER A 79 15.47 -16.29 -4.56
N ARG A 80 14.60 -15.85 -3.68
CA ARG A 80 13.55 -16.69 -3.12
C ARG A 80 12.17 -16.18 -3.52
N THR A 81 11.31 -17.06 -3.99
CA THR A 81 9.92 -16.75 -4.36
C THR A 81 8.98 -17.49 -3.44
N PHE A 82 8.03 -16.74 -2.89
CA PHE A 82 6.93 -17.24 -2.07
C PHE A 82 5.62 -16.98 -2.83
N ILE A 83 4.78 -18.02 -2.95
CA ILE A 83 3.44 -17.92 -3.53
C ILE A 83 2.43 -18.38 -2.48
N TYR A 84 1.58 -17.45 -2.06
CA TYR A 84 0.50 -17.68 -1.11
C TYR A 84 -0.79 -17.91 -1.87
N LYS A 85 -1.41 -19.06 -1.68
CA LYS A 85 -2.67 -19.42 -2.30
C LYS A 85 -3.80 -19.51 -1.27
N ASN A 86 -5.01 -19.69 -1.77
CA ASN A 86 -6.20 -19.84 -0.93
C ASN A 86 -6.33 -21.22 -0.25
N ASP A 87 -5.40 -22.14 -0.54
CA ASP A 87 -5.34 -23.50 0.05
C ASP A 87 -4.60 -23.54 1.39
N ASN A 88 -4.40 -22.39 2.02
CA ASN A 88 -3.66 -22.20 3.28
C ASN A 88 -2.19 -22.62 3.23
N LYS A 89 -1.60 -22.68 2.03
CA LYS A 89 -0.22 -23.09 1.81
C LYS A 89 0.62 -21.98 1.20
N ILE A 90 1.91 -22.04 1.47
CA ILE A 90 2.95 -21.20 0.87
C ILE A 90 3.86 -22.12 0.05
N TYR A 91 3.92 -21.86 -1.23
CA TYR A 91 4.81 -22.54 -2.15
C TYR A 91 6.09 -21.74 -2.28
N VAL A 92 7.22 -22.35 -1.95
CA VAL A 92 8.52 -21.70 -1.92
C VAL A 92 9.44 -22.27 -2.99
N SER A 93 10.14 -21.39 -3.70
CA SER A 93 11.23 -21.75 -4.60
C SER A 93 12.46 -20.91 -4.26
N ASP A 94 13.59 -21.55 -3.98
CA ASP A 94 14.86 -20.89 -3.67
C ASP A 94 15.86 -21.19 -4.81
N LYS A 95 16.22 -20.13 -5.53
CA LYS A 95 17.13 -20.23 -6.68
C LYS A 95 18.58 -20.51 -6.28
N ASN A 96 18.97 -20.19 -5.02
CA ASN A 96 20.36 -20.35 -4.59
C ASN A 96 20.76 -21.81 -4.43
N ASN A 97 19.82 -22.67 -4.06
CA ASN A 97 20.03 -24.09 -3.85
C ASN A 97 19.12 -25.01 -4.68
N GLY A 98 18.27 -24.41 -5.54
CA GLY A 98 17.33 -25.14 -6.37
C GLY A 98 16.16 -25.76 -5.61
N ALA A 99 16.03 -25.50 -4.30
CA ALA A 99 15.00 -26.11 -3.47
C ALA A 99 13.59 -25.60 -3.82
N LYS A 100 12.63 -26.53 -3.84
CA LYS A 100 11.21 -26.23 -3.93
C LYS A 100 10.49 -27.00 -2.83
N TYR A 101 9.68 -26.31 -2.03
CA TYR A 101 8.93 -26.92 -0.94
C TYR A 101 7.63 -26.20 -0.68
N VAL A 102 6.77 -26.80 0.11
CA VAL A 102 5.49 -26.26 0.53
C VAL A 102 5.49 -26.21 2.06
N GLN A 103 4.99 -25.13 2.61
CA GLN A 103 4.81 -24.96 4.05
C GLN A 103 3.41 -24.44 4.33
N GLU A 104 2.94 -24.64 5.56
CA GLU A 104 1.68 -24.08 6.02
C GLU A 104 1.80 -22.55 6.17
N LYS A 105 0.70 -21.84 5.94
CA LYS A 105 0.65 -20.37 5.97
C LYS A 105 1.02 -19.79 7.34
N ASP A 106 0.81 -20.55 8.40
CA ASP A 106 1.09 -20.14 9.78
C ASP A 106 2.59 -20.06 10.11
N PHE A 107 3.46 -20.67 9.30
CA PHE A 107 4.90 -20.53 9.44
C PHE A 107 5.44 -19.16 9.01
N ASP A 108 4.65 -18.37 8.28
CA ASP A 108 5.02 -17.00 7.93
C ASP A 108 4.36 -15.99 8.86
N GLY A 109 5.08 -15.63 9.91
CA GLY A 109 4.64 -14.60 10.85
C GLY A 109 4.97 -13.16 10.42
N VAL A 110 5.79 -12.97 9.38
CA VAL A 110 6.37 -11.65 9.07
C VAL A 110 6.15 -11.22 7.61
N LEU A 111 6.51 -12.04 6.64
CA LEU A 111 6.50 -11.62 5.22
C LEU A 111 5.10 -11.32 4.70
N LYS A 112 4.09 -12.08 5.14
CA LYS A 112 2.68 -11.85 4.80
C LYS A 112 2.20 -10.46 5.22
N LEU A 113 2.76 -9.91 6.30
CA LEU A 113 2.41 -8.57 6.78
C LEU A 113 2.88 -7.44 5.84
N SER A 114 3.65 -7.77 4.81
CA SER A 114 4.01 -6.78 3.79
C SER A 114 2.94 -6.60 2.70
N PHE A 115 1.94 -7.48 2.63
CA PHE A 115 0.90 -7.39 1.59
C PHE A 115 -0.22 -6.44 2.00
N ILE A 116 -0.49 -5.44 1.17
CA ILE A 116 -1.60 -4.50 1.37
C ILE A 116 -2.95 -5.23 1.38
N GLY A 117 -3.10 -6.30 0.61
CA GLY A 117 -4.33 -7.10 0.60
C GLY A 117 -4.71 -7.71 1.95
N GLU A 118 -3.75 -8.02 2.81
CA GLU A 118 -4.02 -8.48 4.20
C GLU A 118 -4.72 -7.37 5.01
N TYR A 119 -4.32 -6.10 4.81
CA TYR A 119 -4.92 -4.95 5.50
C TYR A 119 -6.24 -4.51 4.88
N ILE A 120 -6.41 -4.68 3.57
CA ILE A 120 -7.70 -4.44 2.92
C ILE A 120 -8.78 -5.33 3.55
N GLY A 121 -8.46 -6.59 3.82
CA GLY A 121 -9.35 -7.49 4.57
C GLY A 121 -9.77 -6.92 5.92
N LEU A 122 -8.84 -6.35 6.68
CA LEU A 122 -9.12 -5.74 7.99
C LEU A 122 -10.01 -4.49 7.89
N LEU A 123 -9.97 -3.75 6.77
CA LEU A 123 -10.86 -2.61 6.55
C LEU A 123 -12.35 -2.99 6.48
N TYR A 124 -12.67 -4.26 6.25
CA TYR A 124 -14.05 -4.74 6.23
C TYR A 124 -14.53 -5.28 7.58
N THR A 125 -13.62 -5.71 8.45
CA THR A 125 -13.95 -6.46 9.67
C THR A 125 -13.55 -5.76 10.96
N ASN A 126 -12.63 -4.80 10.90
CA ASN A 126 -12.09 -4.15 12.08
C ASN A 126 -12.89 -2.90 12.44
N GLU A 127 -13.61 -2.96 13.57
CA GLU A 127 -14.39 -1.83 14.09
C GLU A 127 -13.51 -0.71 14.70
N LYS A 128 -12.22 -0.96 14.96
CA LYS A 128 -11.28 -0.02 15.54
C LYS A 128 -10.33 0.56 14.51
N ILE A 129 -10.87 1.15 13.43
CA ILE A 129 -10.08 1.84 12.42
C ILE A 129 -10.05 3.33 12.75
N GLU A 130 -8.86 3.88 12.88
CA GLU A 130 -8.66 5.31 13.12
C GLU A 130 -7.96 5.94 11.91
N TYR A 131 -8.37 7.15 11.57
CA TYR A 131 -7.81 7.90 10.46
C TYR A 131 -7.18 9.20 10.97
N SER A 132 -6.04 9.55 10.41
CA SER A 132 -5.42 10.85 10.63
C SER A 132 -4.73 11.33 9.34
N THR A 133 -4.49 12.63 9.25
CA THR A 133 -3.73 13.22 8.15
C THR A 133 -2.35 13.62 8.64
N LYS A 134 -1.31 13.34 7.84
CA LYS A 134 0.06 13.77 8.11
C LYS A 134 0.69 14.35 6.86
N THR A 135 1.40 15.46 7.01
CA THR A 135 2.23 16.03 5.94
C THR A 135 3.70 15.70 6.22
N ILE A 136 4.36 15.04 5.28
CA ILE A 136 5.76 14.66 5.36
C ILE A 136 6.45 15.15 4.08
N ASN A 137 7.47 16.00 4.21
CA ASN A 137 8.20 16.59 3.08
C ASN A 137 7.27 17.24 2.02
N GLY A 138 6.22 17.91 2.46
CA GLY A 138 5.25 18.59 1.57
C GLY A 138 4.23 17.63 0.91
N ILE A 139 4.28 16.34 1.20
CA ILE A 139 3.31 15.34 0.73
C ILE A 139 2.31 15.07 1.83
N GLU A 140 1.03 15.17 1.50
CA GLU A 140 -0.05 14.84 2.42
C GLU A 140 -0.43 13.36 2.31
N TYR A 141 -0.55 12.72 3.47
CA TYR A 141 -0.93 11.31 3.62
C TYR A 141 -2.17 11.16 4.47
N THR A 142 -3.07 10.30 4.05
CA THR A 142 -4.03 9.67 4.94
C THR A 142 -3.34 8.51 5.64
N VAL A 143 -3.31 8.54 6.97
CA VAL A 143 -2.74 7.47 7.79
C VAL A 143 -3.88 6.65 8.38
N ILE A 144 -3.93 5.38 8.01
CA ILE A 144 -4.93 4.43 8.48
C ILE A 144 -4.30 3.60 9.59
N ASN A 145 -4.82 3.74 10.81
CA ASN A 145 -4.41 2.96 11.97
C ASN A 145 -5.31 1.72 12.06
N LEU A 146 -4.71 0.55 11.89
CA LEU A 146 -5.38 -0.74 11.88
C LEU A 146 -4.84 -1.59 13.03
N PHE A 147 -5.74 -2.12 13.83
CA PHE A 147 -5.39 -3.13 14.81
C PHE A 147 -5.19 -4.48 14.09
N ILE A 148 -4.09 -5.17 14.39
CA ILE A 148 -3.79 -6.49 13.83
C ILE A 148 -4.29 -7.55 14.81
N PRO A 149 -5.32 -8.34 14.46
CA PRO A 149 -5.85 -9.39 15.35
C PRO A 149 -4.81 -10.47 15.63
N GLY A 150 -4.80 -10.99 16.83
CA GLY A 150 -3.94 -12.10 17.27
C GLY A 150 -3.31 -11.89 18.62
N ASN A 151 -2.59 -12.91 19.10
CA ASN A 151 -1.94 -12.92 20.42
C ASN A 151 -0.44 -12.61 20.36
N ASN A 152 0.07 -12.16 19.20
CA ASN A 152 1.49 -11.86 19.06
C ASN A 152 1.81 -10.46 19.61
N LYS A 153 2.45 -10.42 20.77
CA LYS A 153 2.83 -9.15 21.43
C LYS A 153 3.74 -8.26 20.58
N ASN A 154 4.47 -8.83 19.61
CA ASN A 154 5.34 -8.08 18.71
C ASN A 154 4.63 -7.49 17.49
N ILE A 155 3.34 -7.81 17.28
CA ILE A 155 2.54 -7.39 16.13
C ILE A 155 1.15 -7.02 16.65
N ASN A 156 0.95 -5.73 16.92
CA ASN A 156 -0.29 -5.26 17.54
C ASN A 156 -1.10 -4.34 16.61
N LYS A 157 -0.45 -3.37 15.98
CA LYS A 157 -1.11 -2.43 15.08
C LYS A 157 -0.25 -2.06 13.90
N ALA A 158 -0.89 -1.64 12.81
CA ALA A 158 -0.24 -1.09 11.63
C ALA A 158 -0.72 0.33 11.34
N LEU A 159 0.21 1.20 10.95
CA LEU A 159 -0.07 2.50 10.37
C LEU A 159 0.24 2.45 8.88
N LEU A 160 -0.79 2.47 8.05
CA LEU A 160 -0.66 2.51 6.60
C LEU A 160 -0.74 3.96 6.11
N TYR A 161 0.32 4.43 5.48
CA TYR A 161 0.42 5.76 4.88
C TYR A 161 0.04 5.69 3.41
N VAL A 162 -1.04 6.34 3.05
CA VAL A 162 -1.54 6.44 1.67
C VAL A 162 -1.38 7.88 1.19
N ASN A 163 -0.68 8.07 0.10
CA ASN A 163 -0.49 9.40 -0.50
C ASN A 163 -1.82 9.92 -1.03
N ASN A 164 -2.28 11.10 -0.56
CA ASN A 164 -3.57 11.65 -0.91
C ASN A 164 -3.69 12.06 -2.39
N LYS A 165 -2.56 12.32 -3.07
CA LYS A 165 -2.56 12.69 -4.48
C LYS A 165 -2.69 11.48 -5.40
N SER A 166 -1.90 10.43 -5.14
CA SER A 166 -1.87 9.21 -5.96
C SER A 166 -2.89 8.16 -5.52
N MET A 167 -3.39 8.22 -4.30
CA MET A 167 -4.22 7.22 -3.63
C MET A 167 -3.50 5.88 -3.42
N LEU A 168 -2.17 5.89 -3.51
CA LEU A 168 -1.37 4.68 -3.40
C LEU A 168 -0.68 4.56 -2.04
N PRO A 169 -0.58 3.34 -1.49
CA PRO A 169 0.24 3.06 -0.32
C PRO A 169 1.71 3.33 -0.60
N GLU A 170 2.39 4.07 0.28
CA GLU A 170 3.81 4.36 0.18
C GLU A 170 4.61 3.82 1.37
N LYS A 171 3.98 3.71 2.54
CA LYS A 171 4.66 3.27 3.75
C LYS A 171 3.71 2.52 4.68
N MET A 172 4.25 1.53 5.39
CA MET A 172 3.56 0.88 6.50
C MET A 172 4.51 0.70 7.67
N LEU A 173 4.03 0.98 8.86
CA LEU A 173 4.75 0.77 10.11
C LEU A 173 3.94 -0.16 11.00
N ILE A 174 4.57 -1.21 11.50
CA ILE A 174 3.94 -2.17 12.40
C ILE A 174 4.59 -2.05 13.78
N TYR A 175 3.76 -1.97 14.79
CA TYR A 175 4.16 -1.74 16.16
C TYR A 175 3.77 -2.91 17.05
N ASP A 176 4.56 -3.14 18.08
CA ASP A 176 4.23 -4.06 19.17
C ASP A 176 3.22 -3.45 20.15
N ILE A 177 2.87 -4.21 21.20
CA ILE A 177 1.95 -3.77 22.24
C ILE A 177 2.48 -2.56 23.04
N ASP A 178 3.79 -2.40 23.14
CA ASP A 178 4.47 -1.28 23.84
C ASP A 178 4.68 -0.07 22.92
N ASN A 179 4.07 -0.04 21.75
CA ASN A 179 4.23 1.00 20.71
C ASN A 179 5.66 1.15 20.17
N LYS A 180 6.49 0.11 20.23
CA LYS A 180 7.78 0.08 19.57
C LYS A 180 7.63 -0.40 18.14
N GLU A 181 8.23 0.31 17.18
CA GLU A 181 8.25 -0.10 15.77
C GLU A 181 9.05 -1.39 15.59
N LYS A 182 8.40 -2.43 15.11
CA LYS A 182 9.01 -3.75 14.82
C LYS A 182 9.24 -3.97 13.34
N ILE A 183 8.36 -3.44 12.48
CA ILE A 183 8.50 -3.61 11.03
C ILE A 183 8.21 -2.26 10.37
N GLY A 184 9.15 -1.82 9.52
CA GLY A 184 8.97 -0.67 8.63
C GLY A 184 9.00 -1.12 7.18
N ILE A 185 7.98 -0.77 6.39
CA ILE A 185 7.88 -1.13 4.98
C ILE A 185 7.73 0.14 4.16
N THR A 186 8.53 0.24 3.09
CA THR A 186 8.42 1.32 2.10
C THR A 186 8.10 0.69 0.75
N TYR A 187 7.02 1.14 0.12
CA TYR A 187 6.59 0.70 -1.21
C TYR A 187 7.06 1.69 -2.26
N THR A 188 7.54 1.18 -3.38
CA THR A 188 7.99 1.98 -4.53
C THR A 188 7.50 1.36 -5.83
N ASN A 189 7.36 2.17 -6.88
CA ASN A 189 6.86 1.71 -8.17
C ASN A 189 5.53 0.94 -8.04
N PHE A 190 4.64 1.47 -7.21
CA PHE A 190 3.34 0.87 -6.97
C PHE A 190 2.42 1.08 -8.18
N LEU A 191 1.96 0.00 -8.76
CA LEU A 191 1.02 -0.01 -9.88
C LEU A 191 -0.24 -0.76 -9.47
N ALA A 192 -1.34 -0.05 -9.30
CA ALA A 192 -2.63 -0.61 -8.93
C ALA A 192 -3.46 -1.00 -10.16
N ASN A 193 -4.33 -1.98 -9.99
CA ASN A 193 -5.30 -2.47 -10.99
C ASN A 193 -4.66 -2.86 -12.34
N VAL A 194 -3.47 -3.47 -12.26
CA VAL A 194 -2.74 -3.95 -13.44
C VAL A 194 -3.21 -5.35 -13.86
N LYS A 195 -3.16 -5.62 -15.16
CA LYS A 195 -3.48 -6.97 -15.67
C LYS A 195 -2.38 -7.94 -15.26
N ILE A 196 -2.72 -8.93 -14.44
CA ILE A 196 -1.80 -9.97 -13.97
C ILE A 196 -2.19 -11.32 -14.58
N ASN A 197 -1.19 -11.97 -15.21
CA ASN A 197 -1.39 -13.31 -15.78
C ASN A 197 -1.48 -14.33 -14.62
N PRO A 198 -2.46 -15.24 -14.61
CA PRO A 198 -2.55 -16.30 -13.62
C PRO A 198 -1.30 -17.19 -13.50
N SER A 199 -0.47 -17.29 -14.54
CA SER A 199 0.80 -18.00 -14.51
C SER A 199 1.83 -17.41 -13.54
N GLU A 200 1.67 -16.14 -13.13
CA GLU A 200 2.53 -15.51 -12.10
C GLU A 200 2.44 -16.21 -10.75
N PHE A 201 1.35 -16.89 -10.46
CA PHE A 201 1.12 -17.64 -9.21
C PHE A 201 1.39 -19.15 -9.36
N LYS A 202 2.15 -19.56 -10.38
CA LYS A 202 2.63 -20.94 -10.54
C LYS A 202 4.11 -21.00 -10.17
N ILE A 203 4.51 -21.99 -9.37
CA ILE A 203 5.92 -22.28 -9.14
C ILE A 203 6.46 -22.99 -10.40
N ARG A 204 7.46 -22.39 -11.00
CA ARG A 204 8.21 -22.93 -12.11
C ARG A 204 9.39 -23.76 -11.62
#